data_4ef8707814ed0f3fd452ba5d2a7464a0
#
_entry.id   4ef8707814ed0f3fd452ba5d2a7464a0
#
_cell.length_a   1.000
_cell.length_b   1.000
_cell.length_c   1.000
_cell.angle_alpha   90.00
_cell.angle_beta   90.00
_cell.angle_gamma   90.00
#
_symmetry.space_group_name_H-M   'P 1'
#
loop_
_entity.id
_entity.type
_entity.pdbx_description
1 polymer ?
#
loop_
_entity_poly.entity_id
_entity_poly.type
_entity_poly.pdbx_seq_one_letter_code
_entity_poly.pdbx_strand_id
1 'polypeptide(L)'
;MFYQIGLVENEWLDTLACINPNEIIYTDFVESANTLAADLKDNQSCDIVIALTHMRQPNDIKLAENSPRVDLILGGHDHDVQNIKVREFNLLKSCEISKIIFISL
;
A
#
# COMPACT_ATOMS: atom_id res chain seq x y z
N MET A 1 -7.61 16.28 -6.40
CA MET A 1 -6.17 16.08 -6.11
C MET A 1 -5.99 14.67 -5.52
N PHE A 2 -4.99 13.95 -5.96
CA PHE A 2 -4.65 12.65 -5.39
C PHE A 2 -3.24 12.64 -4.81
N TYR A 3 -3.04 11.85 -3.76
CA TYR A 3 -1.74 11.64 -3.12
C TYR A 3 -1.41 10.16 -3.06
N GLN A 4 -0.12 9.86 -3.11
CA GLN A 4 0.41 8.51 -3.02
C GLN A 4 1.15 8.32 -1.71
N ILE A 5 0.94 7.18 -1.07
CA ILE A 5 1.70 6.72 0.09
C ILE A 5 2.42 5.42 -0.25
N GLY A 6 3.65 5.27 0.21
CA GLY A 6 4.44 4.05 0.02
C GLY A 6 4.43 3.21 1.29
N LEU A 7 4.14 1.92 1.17
CA LEU A 7 4.05 0.99 2.29
C LEU A 7 4.78 -0.32 2.01
N VAL A 8 5.38 -0.89 3.05
CA VAL A 8 6.12 -2.15 2.97
C VAL A 8 5.83 -2.99 4.20
N GLU A 9 5.86 -4.32 4.05
CA GLU A 9 5.70 -5.26 5.16
C GLU A 9 6.97 -5.39 6.00
N ASN A 10 6.81 -5.75 7.28
CA ASN A 10 7.91 -5.88 8.24
C ASN A 10 8.92 -6.97 7.84
N GLU A 11 8.47 -8.02 7.23
CA GLU A 11 9.27 -9.18 6.80
C GLU A 11 10.38 -8.81 5.81
N TRP A 12 10.28 -7.65 5.17
CA TRP A 12 11.34 -7.10 4.33
C TRP A 12 12.63 -6.82 5.09
N LEU A 13 12.54 -6.46 6.36
CA LEU A 13 13.71 -6.19 7.20
C LEU A 13 14.61 -7.42 7.36
N ASP A 14 14.01 -8.62 7.38
CA ASP A 14 14.72 -9.88 7.51
C ASP A 14 15.45 -10.30 6.22
N THR A 15 15.03 -9.74 5.08
CA THR A 15 15.59 -10.07 3.76
C THR A 15 16.66 -9.10 3.29
N LEU A 16 16.80 -7.95 3.93
CA LEU A 16 17.77 -6.92 3.56
C LEU A 16 19.11 -7.17 4.26
N ALA A 17 20.05 -7.79 3.55
CA ALA A 17 21.37 -8.17 4.08
C ALA A 17 22.26 -6.96 4.48
N CYS A 18 21.95 -5.76 4.03
CA CYS A 18 22.76 -4.55 4.25
C CYS A 18 22.23 -3.66 5.39
N ILE A 19 21.15 -4.04 6.05
CA ILE A 19 20.51 -3.25 7.09
C ILE A 19 20.47 -4.07 8.39
N ASN A 20 20.96 -3.47 9.48
CA ASN A 20 20.81 -4.05 10.81
C ASN A 20 19.39 -3.74 11.32
N PRO A 21 18.55 -4.76 11.57
CA PRO A 21 17.18 -4.55 12.05
C PRO A 21 17.10 -3.74 13.37
N ASN A 22 18.14 -3.77 14.18
CA ASN A 22 18.20 -3.02 15.44
C ASN A 22 18.39 -1.49 15.25
N GLU A 23 18.75 -1.05 14.05
CA GLU A 23 18.93 0.35 13.70
C GLU A 23 17.70 0.98 13.04
N ILE A 24 16.61 0.20 12.85
CA ILE A 24 15.41 0.61 12.17
C ILE A 24 14.22 0.54 13.10
N ILE A 25 13.40 1.60 13.08
CA ILE A 25 12.09 1.60 13.70
C ILE A 25 11.07 1.28 12.62
N TYR A 26 10.41 0.15 12.74
CA TYR A 26 9.31 -0.23 11.86
C TYR A 26 7.97 0.20 12.46
N THR A 27 7.16 0.88 11.68
CA THR A 27 5.76 1.17 12.01
C THR A 27 4.85 0.31 11.14
N ASP A 28 3.86 -0.34 11.76
CA ASP A 28 2.93 -1.23 11.04
C ASP A 28 2.28 -0.52 9.86
N PHE A 29 2.20 -1.21 8.72
CA PHE A 29 1.72 -0.62 7.47
C PHE A 29 0.25 -0.20 7.54
N VAL A 30 -0.59 -0.90 8.29
CA VAL A 30 -2.01 -0.51 8.49
C VAL A 30 -2.09 0.77 9.33
N GLU A 31 -1.32 0.84 10.42
CA GLU A 31 -1.24 2.04 11.25
C GLU A 31 -0.75 3.24 10.46
N SER A 32 0.34 3.07 9.71
CA SER A 32 0.90 4.11 8.85
C SER A 32 -0.09 4.59 7.79
N ALA A 33 -0.78 3.65 7.13
CA ALA A 33 -1.78 3.97 6.12
C ALA A 33 -2.92 4.80 6.69
N ASN A 34 -3.46 4.40 7.84
CA ASN A 34 -4.56 5.12 8.48
C ASN A 34 -4.15 6.53 8.94
N THR A 35 -2.96 6.68 9.52
CA THR A 35 -2.43 7.97 9.96
C THR A 35 -2.21 8.90 8.77
N LEU A 36 -1.53 8.42 7.73
CA LEU A 36 -1.22 9.22 6.54
C LEU A 36 -2.47 9.57 5.74
N ALA A 37 -3.38 8.61 5.54
CA ALA A 37 -4.62 8.87 4.80
C ALA A 37 -5.53 9.86 5.54
N ALA A 38 -5.58 9.80 6.86
CA ALA A 38 -6.30 10.78 7.68
C ALA A 38 -5.71 12.18 7.51
N ASP A 39 -4.41 12.33 7.62
CA ASP A 39 -3.74 13.64 7.44
C ASP A 39 -3.96 14.19 6.03
N LEU A 40 -3.78 13.36 5.00
CA LEU A 40 -3.97 13.77 3.62
C LEU A 40 -5.40 14.24 3.33
N LYS A 41 -6.41 13.52 3.80
CA LYS A 41 -7.82 13.87 3.58
C LYS A 41 -8.30 15.03 4.44
N ASP A 42 -7.92 15.06 5.71
CA ASP A 42 -8.43 16.06 6.66
C ASP A 42 -7.64 17.37 6.62
N ASN A 43 -6.32 17.32 6.46
CA ASN A 43 -5.46 18.51 6.54
C ASN A 43 -4.99 19.00 5.17
N GLN A 44 -4.84 18.09 4.18
CA GLN A 44 -4.34 18.43 2.84
C GLN A 44 -5.44 18.49 1.78
N SER A 45 -6.70 18.32 2.17
CA SER A 45 -7.87 18.35 1.27
C SER A 45 -7.74 17.38 0.07
N CYS A 46 -7.15 16.20 0.30
CA CYS A 46 -6.96 15.19 -0.71
C CYS A 46 -8.27 14.46 -1.01
N ASP A 47 -8.60 14.30 -2.27
CA ASP A 47 -9.81 13.58 -2.69
C ASP A 47 -9.58 12.07 -2.74
N ILE A 48 -8.41 11.66 -3.24
CA ILE A 48 -8.07 10.23 -3.48
C ILE A 48 -6.70 9.92 -2.89
N VAL A 49 -6.63 8.88 -2.07
CA VAL A 49 -5.38 8.34 -1.52
C VAL A 49 -5.07 6.99 -2.17
N ILE A 50 -3.91 6.91 -2.78
CA ILE A 50 -3.40 5.69 -3.44
C ILE A 50 -2.25 5.13 -2.61
N ALA A 51 -2.36 3.87 -2.18
CA ALA A 51 -1.26 3.16 -1.55
C ALA A 51 -0.45 2.38 -2.59
N LEU A 52 0.84 2.68 -2.67
CA LEU A 52 1.81 1.87 -3.42
C LEU A 52 2.45 0.89 -2.45
N THR A 53 2.27 -0.40 -2.69
CA THR A 53 2.75 -1.44 -1.78
C THR A 53 3.71 -2.40 -2.46
N HIS A 54 4.65 -2.92 -1.69
CA HIS A 54 5.47 -4.06 -2.09
C HIS A 54 5.42 -5.10 -0.99
N MET A 55 4.30 -5.82 -0.95
CA MET A 55 3.95 -6.78 0.10
C MET A 55 3.36 -8.04 -0.51
N ARG A 56 3.37 -9.13 0.24
CA ARG A 56 2.64 -10.35 -0.13
C ARG A 56 1.13 -10.09 -0.10
N GLN A 57 0.41 -10.75 -0.98
CA GLN A 57 -1.03 -10.57 -1.16
C GLN A 57 -1.85 -10.60 0.14
N PRO A 58 -1.62 -11.50 1.13
CA PRO A 58 -2.37 -11.47 2.39
C PRO A 58 -2.24 -10.14 3.16
N ASN A 59 -1.06 -9.50 3.09
CA ASN A 59 -0.83 -8.20 3.71
C ASN A 59 -1.53 -7.07 2.95
N ASP A 60 -1.56 -7.11 1.62
CA ASP A 60 -2.33 -6.15 0.82
C ASP A 60 -3.84 -6.26 1.11
N ILE A 61 -4.36 -7.47 1.25
CA ILE A 61 -5.76 -7.70 1.63
C ILE A 61 -6.02 -7.17 3.05
N LYS A 62 -5.13 -7.45 3.99
CA LYS A 62 -5.23 -6.92 5.36
C LYS A 62 -5.25 -5.39 5.36
N LEU A 63 -4.40 -4.75 4.56
CA LEU A 63 -4.40 -3.31 4.39
C LEU A 63 -5.75 -2.81 3.87
N ALA A 64 -6.28 -3.41 2.81
CA ALA A 64 -7.56 -3.04 2.22
C ALA A 64 -8.74 -3.18 3.19
N GLU A 65 -8.74 -4.23 4.01
CA GLU A 65 -9.79 -4.48 5.00
C GLU A 65 -9.78 -3.50 6.18
N ASN A 66 -8.60 -2.96 6.52
CA ASN A 66 -8.40 -2.18 7.75
C ASN A 66 -8.05 -0.69 7.50
N SER A 67 -8.06 -0.24 6.24
CA SER A 67 -7.71 1.15 5.89
C SER A 67 -8.79 1.80 5.04
N PRO A 68 -9.93 2.18 5.65
CA PRO A 68 -11.12 2.66 4.92
C PRO A 68 -10.91 3.99 4.19
N ARG A 69 -9.88 4.73 4.48
CA ARG A 69 -9.57 6.02 3.84
C ARG A 69 -8.55 5.91 2.71
N VAL A 70 -8.03 4.72 2.44
CA VAL A 70 -7.25 4.41 1.24
C VAL A 70 -8.22 4.00 0.14
N ASP A 71 -8.18 4.65 -1.01
CA ASP A 71 -9.16 4.45 -2.08
C ASP A 71 -8.71 3.40 -3.11
N LEU A 72 -7.39 3.25 -3.30
CA LEU A 72 -6.81 2.31 -4.25
C LEU A 72 -5.49 1.78 -3.71
N ILE A 73 -5.26 0.48 -3.89
CA ILE A 73 -3.97 -0.15 -3.59
C ILE A 73 -3.36 -0.67 -4.90
N LEU A 74 -2.14 -0.23 -5.18
CA LEU A 74 -1.32 -0.72 -6.28
C LEU A 74 -0.17 -1.53 -5.70
N GLY A 75 -0.29 -2.85 -5.75
CA GLY A 75 0.64 -3.79 -5.15
C GLY A 75 1.61 -4.41 -6.15
N GLY A 76 2.70 -4.95 -5.64
CA GLY A 76 3.69 -5.73 -6.36
C GLY A 76 4.08 -7.00 -5.60
N HIS A 77 5.30 -7.48 -5.76
CA HIS A 77 5.94 -8.60 -5.08
C HIS A 77 5.57 -10.01 -5.60
N ASP A 78 4.30 -10.39 -5.64
CA ASP A 78 3.90 -11.78 -5.92
C ASP A 78 4.06 -12.21 -7.38
N HIS A 79 4.45 -11.30 -8.27
CA HIS A 79 4.66 -11.55 -9.69
C HIS A 79 3.42 -12.06 -10.46
N ASP A 80 2.24 -11.85 -9.88
CA ASP A 80 0.95 -12.16 -10.48
C ASP A 80 0.16 -10.88 -10.78
N VAL A 81 -0.55 -10.88 -11.89
CA VAL A 81 -1.50 -9.81 -12.19
C VAL A 81 -2.84 -10.15 -11.56
N GLN A 82 -3.24 -9.36 -10.59
CA GLN A 82 -4.49 -9.56 -9.86
C GLN A 82 -5.27 -8.26 -9.76
N ASN A 83 -6.58 -8.39 -9.90
CA ASN A 83 -7.52 -7.32 -9.64
C ASN A 83 -8.55 -7.85 -8.62
N ILE A 84 -8.41 -7.42 -7.38
CA ILE A 84 -9.23 -7.89 -6.27
C ILE A 84 -10.01 -6.71 -5.73
N LYS A 85 -11.32 -6.87 -5.63
CA LYS A 85 -12.17 -5.92 -4.95
C LYS A 85 -12.36 -6.36 -3.50
N VAL A 86 -11.86 -5.55 -2.57
CA VAL A 86 -12.04 -5.76 -1.14
C VAL A 86 -12.93 -4.63 -0.62
N ARG A 87 -14.14 -4.95 -0.18
CA ARG A 87 -15.18 -3.98 0.17
C ARG A 87 -15.47 -3.03 -1.00
N GLU A 88 -15.27 -1.72 -0.80
CA GLU A 88 -15.37 -0.69 -1.83
C GLU A 88 -14.02 -0.31 -2.44
N PHE A 89 -12.94 -0.98 -2.03
CA PHE A 89 -11.58 -0.69 -2.48
C PHE A 89 -11.14 -1.64 -3.59
N ASN A 90 -10.27 -1.14 -4.45
CA ASN A 90 -9.64 -1.94 -5.49
C ASN A 90 -8.17 -2.20 -5.13
N LEU A 91 -7.81 -3.47 -5.09
CA LEU A 91 -6.42 -3.92 -5.03
C LEU A 91 -5.99 -4.38 -6.42
N LEU A 92 -5.01 -3.70 -6.97
CA LEU A 92 -4.37 -4.09 -8.23
C LEU A 92 -2.94 -4.52 -7.95
N LYS A 93 -2.60 -5.71 -8.38
CA LYS A 93 -1.23 -6.23 -8.33
C LYS A 93 -0.70 -6.45 -9.74
N SER A 94 0.55 -6.11 -9.96
CA SER A 94 1.26 -6.34 -11.22
C SER A 94 2.60 -7.00 -10.96
N CYS A 95 2.96 -7.93 -11.83
CA CYS A 95 4.27 -8.60 -11.77
C CYS A 95 5.44 -7.68 -12.13
N GLU A 96 5.17 -6.56 -12.78
CA GLU A 96 6.17 -5.56 -13.15
C GLU A 96 5.68 -4.16 -12.77
N ILE A 97 6.49 -3.42 -12.03
CA ILE A 97 6.22 -2.02 -11.65
C ILE A 97 6.01 -1.12 -12.89
N SER A 98 6.54 -1.54 -14.03
CA SER A 98 6.42 -0.79 -15.29
C SER A 98 5.06 -0.91 -15.99
N LYS A 99 4.19 -1.79 -15.55
CA LYS A 99 2.83 -1.92 -16.09
C LYS A 99 1.79 -1.39 -15.10
N ILE A 100 1.88 -0.11 -14.82
CA ILE A 100 0.81 0.59 -14.13
C ILE A 100 -0.34 0.70 -15.12
N ILE A 101 -1.36 -0.12 -14.94
CA ILE A 101 -2.63 0.06 -15.66
C ILE A 101 -3.33 1.23 -14.98
N PHE A 102 -3.33 2.38 -15.63
CA PHE A 102 -4.22 3.46 -15.24
C PHE A 102 -5.66 3.01 -15.52
N ILE A 103 -6.39 2.65 -14.50
CA ILE A 103 -7.84 2.57 -14.60
C ILE A 103 -8.34 4.00 -14.46
N SER A 104 -8.80 4.55 -15.57
CA SER A 104 -9.58 5.78 -15.57
C SER A 104 -10.83 5.55 -14.73
N LEU A 105 -10.92 6.25 -13.64
CA LEU A 105 -12.15 6.37 -12.86
C LEU A 105 -13.19 7.19 -13.62
#